data_440450d76a005309128bfc53df3a6f05
#
_entry.id   440450d76a005309128bfc53df3a6f05
#
_cell.length_a   1.000
_cell.length_b   1.000
_cell.length_c   1.000
_cell.angle_alpha   90.00
_cell.angle_beta   90.00
_cell.angle_gamma   90.00
#
_symmetry.space_group_name_H-M   'P 1'
#
loop_
_entity.id
_entity.type
_entity.pdbx_description
1 polymer ?
#
loop_
_entity_poly.entity_id
_entity_poly.type
_entity_poly.pdbx_seq_one_letter_code
_entity_poly.pdbx_strand_id
1 'polypeptide(L)'
;MDADPVELRVLGCLLEKQRTTPDQYPLSLNALRLACNQTTNREPIVSYDEGEIHEALQRLARRGWSRLASGAGSRAAKYRQLFDEALGLGGDEVAILCVLMLRGPQTPGELNQRTGRLHAFSGIDAIHATLDGLAARGLVERLERRPGQKEERYRHLLGVDQQESDAQHSPTSTRSDELGSSAAPAGLEARVAALEGEVARLREALSTLARADAGPT
;
A
#
# COMPACT_ATOMS: atom_id res chain seq x y z
N MET A 1 3.43 -16.83 -12.28
CA MET A 1 3.72 -15.45 -12.73
C MET A 1 4.79 -14.91 -11.81
N ASP A 2 5.96 -14.48 -12.32
CA ASP A 2 7.13 -14.25 -11.46
C ASP A 2 7.49 -12.76 -11.41
N ALA A 3 6.53 -11.92 -10.98
CA ALA A 3 6.80 -10.52 -10.72
C ALA A 3 7.62 -10.37 -9.44
N ASP A 4 8.61 -9.47 -9.46
CA ASP A 4 9.41 -9.17 -8.26
C ASP A 4 8.67 -8.21 -7.30
N PRO A 5 9.14 -8.04 -6.05
CA PRO A 5 8.49 -7.19 -5.06
C PRO A 5 8.33 -5.73 -5.50
N VAL A 6 9.28 -5.19 -6.27
CA VAL A 6 9.21 -3.81 -6.77
C VAL A 6 8.13 -3.70 -7.86
N GLU A 7 8.08 -4.68 -8.78
CA GLU A 7 7.02 -4.77 -9.80
C GLU A 7 5.62 -4.81 -9.16
N LEU A 8 5.45 -5.66 -8.17
CA LEU A 8 4.17 -5.81 -7.44
C LEU A 8 3.77 -4.52 -6.72
N ARG A 9 4.72 -3.84 -6.06
CA ARG A 9 4.46 -2.57 -5.41
C ARG A 9 4.08 -1.49 -6.41
N VAL A 10 4.79 -1.37 -7.51
CA VAL A 10 4.53 -0.40 -8.58
C VAL A 10 3.16 -0.66 -9.22
N LEU A 11 2.86 -1.92 -9.54
CA LEU A 11 1.58 -2.32 -10.11
C LEU A 11 0.41 -2.03 -9.16
N GLY A 12 0.54 -2.44 -7.89
CA GLY A 12 -0.47 -2.17 -6.87
C GLY A 12 -0.73 -0.67 -6.69
N CYS A 13 0.31 0.17 -6.73
CA CYS A 13 0.16 1.63 -6.67
C CYS A 13 -0.54 2.20 -7.91
N LEU A 14 -0.25 1.70 -9.10
CA LEU A 14 -0.94 2.11 -10.33
C LEU A 14 -2.43 1.77 -10.28
N LEU A 15 -2.78 0.55 -9.85
CA LEU A 15 -4.17 0.10 -9.67
C LEU A 15 -4.91 0.93 -8.61
N GLU A 16 -4.28 1.15 -7.45
CA GLU A 16 -4.87 1.96 -6.39
C GLU A 16 -5.16 3.39 -6.87
N LYS A 17 -4.15 4.07 -7.44
CA LYS A 17 -4.27 5.48 -7.83
C LYS A 17 -5.22 5.71 -9.00
N GLN A 18 -5.35 4.78 -9.92
CA GLN A 18 -6.36 4.83 -10.96
C GLN A 18 -7.78 4.94 -10.40
N ARG A 19 -8.06 4.30 -9.26
CA ARG A 19 -9.39 4.26 -8.65
C ARG A 19 -9.60 5.32 -7.58
N THR A 20 -8.56 5.63 -6.81
CA THR A 20 -8.68 6.55 -5.66
C THR A 20 -8.37 8.01 -6.00
N THR A 21 -7.59 8.27 -7.05
CA THR A 21 -7.19 9.61 -7.51
C THR A 21 -7.19 9.70 -9.04
N PRO A 22 -8.32 9.48 -9.73
CA PRO A 22 -8.39 9.41 -11.19
C PRO A 22 -7.93 10.72 -11.86
N ASP A 23 -8.16 11.88 -11.25
CA ASP A 23 -7.75 13.18 -11.78
C ASP A 23 -6.22 13.35 -11.88
N GLN A 24 -5.47 12.59 -11.07
CA GLN A 24 -4.00 12.59 -11.07
C GLN A 24 -3.41 11.45 -11.90
N TYR A 25 -4.25 10.56 -12.41
CA TYR A 25 -3.84 9.40 -13.20
C TYR A 25 -3.91 9.71 -14.71
N PRO A 26 -2.97 9.27 -15.54
CA PRO A 26 -1.77 8.44 -15.29
C PRO A 26 -0.67 9.13 -14.49
N LEU A 27 0.18 8.33 -13.79
CA LEU A 27 1.18 8.84 -12.85
C LEU A 27 2.52 9.16 -13.52
N SER A 28 3.15 10.26 -13.11
CA SER A 28 4.58 10.49 -13.40
C SER A 28 5.46 9.56 -12.56
N LEU A 29 6.73 9.40 -12.94
CA LEU A 29 7.70 8.58 -12.20
C LEU A 29 7.82 9.03 -10.73
N ASN A 30 7.96 10.33 -10.50
CA ASN A 30 8.03 10.89 -9.14
C ASN A 30 6.73 10.65 -8.34
N ALA A 31 5.54 10.85 -8.95
CA ALA A 31 4.27 10.56 -8.28
C ALA A 31 4.14 9.09 -7.90
N LEU A 32 4.62 8.19 -8.76
CA LEU A 32 4.64 6.76 -8.50
C LEU A 32 5.63 6.40 -7.39
N ARG A 33 6.83 7.00 -7.37
CA ARG A 33 7.81 6.84 -6.28
C ARG A 33 7.20 7.25 -4.94
N LEU A 34 6.55 8.40 -4.87
CA LEU A 34 5.86 8.84 -3.66
C LEU A 34 4.74 7.88 -3.24
N ALA A 35 3.99 7.32 -4.20
CA ALA A 35 2.94 6.33 -3.92
C ALA A 35 3.51 4.99 -3.40
N CYS A 36 4.64 4.51 -3.93
CA CYS A 36 5.29 3.27 -3.50
C CYS A 36 5.84 3.39 -2.07
N ASN A 37 6.42 4.54 -1.73
CA ASN A 37 7.11 4.80 -0.46
C ASN A 37 6.19 5.38 0.64
N GLN A 38 4.86 5.33 0.47
CA GLN A 38 3.93 5.73 1.52
C GLN A 38 4.13 4.87 2.77
N THR A 39 4.05 5.51 3.95
CA THR A 39 4.16 4.83 5.24
C THR A 39 2.84 4.22 5.73
N THR A 40 1.74 4.56 5.06
CA THR A 40 0.41 4.04 5.38
C THR A 40 -0.13 3.19 4.22
N ASN A 41 -0.90 2.17 4.56
CA ASN A 41 -1.51 1.26 3.59
C ASN A 41 -0.50 0.49 2.71
N ARG A 42 0.70 0.26 3.23
CA ARG A 42 1.79 -0.48 2.59
C ARG A 42 2.42 -1.45 3.58
N GLU A 43 2.65 -2.68 3.14
CA GLU A 43 3.36 -3.72 3.88
C GLU A 43 4.23 -4.50 2.89
N PRO A 44 5.53 -4.58 3.08
CA PRO A 44 6.34 -3.81 4.03
C PRO A 44 6.45 -2.32 3.65
N ILE A 45 6.89 -1.46 4.59
CA ILE A 45 7.31 -0.10 4.26
C ILE A 45 8.63 -0.18 3.52
N VAL A 46 8.74 0.55 2.40
CA VAL A 46 9.92 0.52 1.52
C VAL A 46 10.37 1.95 1.17
N SER A 47 11.60 2.06 0.65
CA SER A 47 12.18 3.32 0.19
C SER A 47 12.85 3.10 -1.17
N TYR A 48 12.03 2.91 -2.21
CA TYR A 48 12.52 2.74 -3.58
C TYR A 48 12.91 4.09 -4.20
N ASP A 49 13.99 4.08 -4.96
CA ASP A 49 14.41 5.22 -5.77
C ASP A 49 13.70 5.25 -7.15
N GLU A 50 13.94 6.30 -7.93
CA GLU A 50 13.33 6.43 -9.27
C GLU A 50 13.89 5.42 -10.26
N GLY A 51 15.15 5.00 -10.12
CA GLY A 51 15.78 4.00 -10.97
C GLY A 51 15.13 2.63 -10.81
N GLU A 52 14.97 2.16 -9.56
CA GLU A 52 14.32 0.88 -9.23
C GLU A 52 12.87 0.84 -9.78
N ILE A 53 12.12 1.94 -9.61
CA ILE A 53 10.74 2.03 -10.10
C ILE A 53 10.70 2.07 -11.63
N HIS A 54 11.63 2.78 -12.26
CA HIS A 54 11.72 2.84 -13.73
C HIS A 54 12.03 1.47 -14.33
N GLU A 55 12.96 0.73 -13.74
CA GLU A 55 13.27 -0.64 -14.16
C GLU A 55 12.09 -1.59 -13.98
N ALA A 56 11.37 -1.48 -12.84
CA ALA A 56 10.14 -2.26 -12.60
C ALA A 56 9.06 -1.93 -13.65
N LEU A 57 8.87 -0.66 -14.00
CA LEU A 57 7.96 -0.26 -15.08
C LEU A 57 8.33 -0.85 -16.43
N GLN A 58 9.63 -0.94 -16.75
CA GLN A 58 10.09 -1.58 -17.98
C GLN A 58 9.80 -3.10 -17.99
N ARG A 59 10.00 -3.79 -16.85
CA ARG A 59 9.65 -5.21 -16.70
C ARG A 59 8.14 -5.44 -16.81
N LEU A 60 7.33 -4.61 -16.13
CA LEU A 60 5.87 -4.63 -16.25
C LEU A 60 5.38 -4.36 -17.68
N ALA A 61 6.04 -3.44 -18.41
CA ALA A 61 5.71 -3.18 -19.82
C ALA A 61 6.01 -4.39 -20.72
N ARG A 62 7.13 -5.09 -20.49
CA ARG A 62 7.44 -6.35 -21.21
C ARG A 62 6.43 -7.46 -20.94
N ARG A 63 5.80 -7.49 -19.75
CA ARG A 63 4.69 -8.39 -19.40
C ARG A 63 3.34 -7.95 -19.98
N GLY A 64 3.25 -6.74 -20.56
CA GLY A 64 1.98 -6.16 -21.00
C GLY A 64 1.10 -5.64 -19.85
N TRP A 65 1.66 -5.46 -18.64
CA TRP A 65 0.90 -5.03 -17.46
C TRP A 65 0.96 -3.53 -17.19
N SER A 66 1.84 -2.82 -17.88
CA SER A 66 1.89 -1.36 -17.85
C SER A 66 2.28 -0.79 -19.20
N ARG A 67 2.03 0.50 -19.41
CA ARG A 67 2.54 1.24 -20.56
C ARG A 67 2.77 2.71 -20.26
N LEU A 68 3.61 3.32 -21.09
CA LEU A 68 3.74 4.76 -21.19
C LEU A 68 2.43 5.35 -21.77
N ALA A 69 1.89 6.37 -21.14
CA ALA A 69 0.63 7.02 -21.52
C ALA A 69 0.78 8.52 -21.87
N SER A 70 2.03 8.99 -22.08
CA SER A 70 2.30 10.38 -22.47
C SER A 70 1.92 10.61 -23.93
N GLY A 71 1.07 11.61 -24.18
CA GLY A 71 0.79 12.09 -25.51
C GLY A 71 1.89 13.03 -26.05
N ALA A 72 1.86 13.34 -27.35
CA ALA A 72 2.70 14.36 -27.97
C ALA A 72 2.47 15.71 -27.25
N GLY A 73 3.54 16.32 -26.70
CA GLY A 73 3.48 17.59 -25.97
C GLY A 73 3.43 17.45 -24.43
N SER A 74 3.40 16.26 -23.87
CA SER A 74 3.52 16.07 -22.42
C SER A 74 4.95 16.36 -21.95
N ARG A 75 5.09 17.26 -20.95
CA ARG A 75 6.40 17.62 -20.38
C ARG A 75 7.03 16.51 -19.52
N ALA A 76 6.26 15.51 -19.12
CA ALA A 76 6.71 14.40 -18.28
C ALA A 76 6.15 13.08 -18.77
N ALA A 77 6.96 12.03 -18.71
CA ALA A 77 6.53 10.66 -18.93
C ALA A 77 5.50 10.26 -17.87
N LYS A 78 4.37 9.72 -18.31
CA LYS A 78 3.30 9.20 -17.44
C LYS A 78 3.06 7.73 -17.74
N TYR A 79 2.70 6.97 -16.71
CA TYR A 79 2.54 5.53 -16.77
C TYR A 79 1.14 5.12 -16.33
N ARG A 80 0.56 4.14 -17.04
CA ARG A 80 -0.70 3.50 -16.67
C ARG A 80 -0.54 1.99 -16.62
N GLN A 81 -1.38 1.36 -15.81
CA GLN A 81 -1.51 -0.09 -15.78
C GLN A 81 -2.38 -0.60 -16.95
N LEU A 82 -2.17 -1.86 -17.33
CA LEU A 82 -2.96 -2.64 -18.28
C LEU A 82 -3.30 -4.02 -17.72
N PHE A 83 -3.08 -4.24 -16.44
CA PHE A 83 -3.15 -5.54 -15.78
C PHE A 83 -4.57 -6.14 -15.79
N ASP A 84 -5.57 -5.30 -15.57
CA ASP A 84 -6.99 -5.69 -15.67
C ASP A 84 -7.35 -6.11 -17.09
N GLU A 85 -6.93 -5.33 -18.09
CA GLU A 85 -7.14 -5.64 -19.51
C GLU A 85 -6.38 -6.94 -19.90
N ALA A 86 -5.12 -7.08 -19.48
CA ALA A 86 -4.25 -8.21 -19.82
C ALA A 86 -4.74 -9.54 -19.26
N LEU A 87 -5.34 -9.54 -18.08
CA LEU A 87 -5.85 -10.75 -17.42
C LEU A 87 -7.38 -10.87 -17.48
N GLY A 88 -8.10 -9.93 -18.07
CA GLY A 88 -9.58 -9.94 -18.12
C GLY A 88 -10.19 -9.92 -16.71
N LEU A 89 -9.72 -9.02 -15.83
CA LEU A 89 -10.16 -8.93 -14.45
C LEU A 89 -11.34 -7.98 -14.28
N GLY A 90 -12.30 -8.39 -13.46
CA GLY A 90 -13.38 -7.53 -12.97
C GLY A 90 -12.89 -6.49 -11.95
N GLY A 91 -13.73 -5.48 -11.70
CA GLY A 91 -13.40 -4.43 -10.75
C GLY A 91 -13.22 -4.91 -9.31
N ASP A 92 -13.97 -5.92 -8.91
CA ASP A 92 -13.91 -6.64 -7.64
C ASP A 92 -12.62 -7.44 -7.49
N GLU A 93 -12.24 -8.21 -8.52
CA GLU A 93 -11.00 -8.98 -8.58
C GLU A 93 -9.77 -8.07 -8.46
N VAL A 94 -9.76 -6.97 -9.23
CA VAL A 94 -8.69 -5.96 -9.18
C VAL A 94 -8.56 -5.33 -7.80
N ALA A 95 -9.67 -5.04 -7.11
CA ALA A 95 -9.64 -4.45 -5.77
C ALA A 95 -9.01 -5.39 -4.74
N ILE A 96 -9.34 -6.68 -4.77
CA ILE A 96 -8.74 -7.70 -3.90
C ILE A 96 -7.24 -7.84 -4.19
N LEU A 97 -6.86 -8.04 -5.44
CA LEU A 97 -5.45 -8.20 -5.84
C LEU A 97 -4.61 -6.96 -5.48
N CYS A 98 -5.17 -5.75 -5.68
CA CYS A 98 -4.50 -4.50 -5.30
C CYS A 98 -4.19 -4.45 -3.80
N VAL A 99 -5.15 -4.80 -2.93
CA VAL A 99 -4.93 -4.83 -1.47
C VAL A 99 -3.89 -5.89 -1.11
N LEU A 100 -3.96 -7.09 -1.69
CA LEU A 100 -3.00 -8.16 -1.43
C LEU A 100 -1.58 -7.80 -1.87
N MET A 101 -1.40 -7.14 -3.02
CA MET A 101 -0.09 -6.66 -3.50
C MET A 101 0.51 -5.57 -2.60
N LEU A 102 -0.33 -4.69 -2.06
CA LEU A 102 0.14 -3.53 -1.28
C LEU A 102 0.31 -3.85 0.21
N ARG A 103 -0.39 -4.85 0.75
CA ARG A 103 -0.46 -5.13 2.19
C ARG A 103 -0.14 -6.58 2.57
N GLY A 104 0.22 -7.41 1.60
CA GLY A 104 0.47 -8.84 1.86
C GLY A 104 -0.81 -9.62 2.20
N PRO A 105 -0.68 -10.78 2.87
CA PRO A 105 -1.80 -11.67 3.15
C PRO A 105 -2.88 -11.04 4.03
N GLN A 106 -4.16 -11.21 3.66
CA GLN A 106 -5.32 -10.61 4.33
C GLN A 106 -6.40 -11.64 4.61
N THR A 107 -7.18 -11.44 5.69
CA THR A 107 -8.44 -12.16 5.94
C THR A 107 -9.55 -11.58 5.06
N PRO A 108 -10.65 -12.33 4.80
CA PRO A 108 -11.82 -11.80 4.10
C PRO A 108 -12.42 -10.55 4.77
N GLY A 109 -12.44 -10.50 6.11
CA GLY A 109 -12.90 -9.35 6.88
C GLY A 109 -12.01 -8.11 6.66
N GLU A 110 -10.69 -8.28 6.64
CA GLU A 110 -9.73 -7.21 6.32
C GLU A 110 -9.90 -6.72 4.87
N LEU A 111 -10.11 -7.63 3.91
CA LEU A 111 -10.36 -7.28 2.52
C LEU A 111 -11.64 -6.45 2.38
N ASN A 112 -12.73 -6.85 3.03
CA ASN A 112 -13.99 -6.10 3.00
C ASN A 112 -13.82 -4.66 3.49
N GLN A 113 -13.03 -4.44 4.54
CA GLN A 113 -12.75 -3.09 5.06
C GLN A 113 -11.83 -2.28 4.14
N ARG A 114 -10.82 -2.91 3.52
CA ARG A 114 -9.73 -2.24 2.82
C ARG A 114 -10.01 -1.98 1.34
N THR A 115 -10.93 -2.73 0.74
CA THR A 115 -11.33 -2.57 -0.67
C THR A 115 -12.35 -1.47 -0.90
N GLY A 116 -13.06 -0.98 0.12
CA GLY A 116 -14.21 -0.08 -0.03
C GLY A 116 -13.97 1.21 -0.86
N ARG A 117 -12.71 1.68 -0.93
CA ARG A 117 -12.33 2.82 -1.79
C ARG A 117 -11.97 2.41 -3.23
N LEU A 118 -11.79 1.13 -3.49
CA LEU A 118 -11.42 0.57 -4.79
C LEU A 118 -12.64 -0.04 -5.49
N HIS A 119 -13.46 -0.77 -4.74
CA HIS A 119 -14.69 -1.41 -5.18
C HIS A 119 -15.63 -1.60 -3.99
N ALA A 120 -16.90 -1.25 -4.13
CA ALA A 120 -17.91 -1.43 -3.08
C ALA A 120 -18.51 -2.84 -3.20
N PHE A 121 -18.09 -3.76 -2.33
CA PHE A 121 -18.69 -5.08 -2.22
C PHE A 121 -20.03 -5.02 -1.50
N SER A 122 -20.97 -5.88 -1.88
CA SER A 122 -22.29 -5.99 -1.23
C SER A 122 -22.24 -6.63 0.15
N GLY A 123 -21.10 -7.20 0.56
CA GLY A 123 -20.87 -7.85 1.84
C GLY A 123 -19.78 -8.89 1.77
N ILE A 124 -19.60 -9.61 2.87
CA ILE A 124 -18.52 -10.59 3.03
C ILE A 124 -18.68 -11.78 2.05
N ASP A 125 -19.89 -12.16 1.72
CA ASP A 125 -20.15 -13.27 0.78
C ASP A 125 -19.65 -12.94 -0.63
N ALA A 126 -19.77 -11.68 -1.05
CA ALA A 126 -19.21 -11.24 -2.32
C ALA A 126 -17.66 -11.29 -2.33
N ILE A 127 -17.02 -10.98 -1.21
CA ILE A 127 -15.57 -11.15 -1.05
C ILE A 127 -15.17 -12.63 -1.20
N HIS A 128 -15.91 -13.55 -0.53
CA HIS A 128 -15.64 -14.98 -0.64
C HIS A 128 -15.80 -15.47 -2.08
N ALA A 129 -16.89 -15.10 -2.75
CA ALA A 129 -17.14 -15.51 -4.14
C ALA A 129 -16.01 -15.00 -5.09
N THR A 130 -15.55 -13.75 -4.91
CA THR A 130 -14.45 -13.21 -5.71
C THR A 130 -13.13 -13.92 -5.40
N LEU A 131 -12.83 -14.24 -4.12
CA LEU A 131 -11.65 -15.00 -3.73
C LEU A 131 -11.65 -16.42 -4.32
N ASP A 132 -12.79 -17.09 -4.32
CA ASP A 132 -12.95 -18.42 -4.91
C ASP A 132 -12.72 -18.37 -6.43
N GLY A 133 -13.24 -17.35 -7.11
CA GLY A 133 -12.99 -17.10 -8.53
C GLY A 133 -11.51 -16.86 -8.84
N LEU A 134 -10.84 -16.02 -8.05
CA LEU A 134 -9.41 -15.76 -8.18
C LEU A 134 -8.56 -17.01 -7.88
N ALA A 135 -8.95 -17.82 -6.88
CA ALA A 135 -8.27 -19.07 -6.55
C ALA A 135 -8.42 -20.10 -7.68
N ALA A 136 -9.60 -20.24 -8.27
CA ALA A 136 -9.82 -21.11 -9.43
C ALA A 136 -8.96 -20.72 -10.65
N ARG A 137 -8.59 -19.42 -10.76
CA ARG A 137 -7.69 -18.89 -11.80
C ARG A 137 -6.21 -18.98 -11.41
N GLY A 138 -5.87 -19.45 -10.21
CA GLY A 138 -4.50 -19.51 -9.71
C GLY A 138 -3.87 -18.12 -9.46
N LEU A 139 -4.67 -17.11 -9.16
CA LEU A 139 -4.22 -15.74 -8.88
C LEU A 139 -4.09 -15.45 -7.39
N VAL A 140 -4.80 -16.19 -6.56
CA VAL A 140 -4.69 -16.15 -5.09
C VAL A 140 -4.69 -17.58 -4.54
N GLU A 141 -4.17 -17.73 -3.33
CA GLU A 141 -4.31 -18.97 -2.56
C GLU A 141 -4.71 -18.67 -1.13
N ARG A 142 -5.37 -19.65 -0.54
CA ARG A 142 -5.72 -19.66 0.87
C ARG A 142 -4.57 -20.25 1.68
N LEU A 143 -4.11 -19.49 2.67
CA LEU A 143 -3.06 -19.94 3.58
C LEU A 143 -3.66 -20.77 4.72
N GLU A 144 -2.92 -21.80 5.15
CA GLU A 144 -3.29 -22.57 6.33
C GLU A 144 -3.34 -21.70 7.58
N ARG A 145 -4.29 -22.00 8.47
CA ARG A 145 -4.43 -21.29 9.75
C ARG A 145 -3.20 -21.55 10.62
N ARG A 146 -2.56 -20.49 11.07
CA ARG A 146 -1.55 -20.62 12.12
C ARG A 146 -2.21 -20.85 13.50
N PRO A 147 -1.57 -21.58 14.43
CA PRO A 147 -2.07 -21.72 15.80
C PRO A 147 -2.41 -20.35 16.42
N GLY A 148 -3.64 -20.18 16.93
CA GLY A 148 -4.12 -18.92 17.50
C GLY A 148 -4.82 -17.96 16.54
N GLN A 149 -4.85 -18.23 15.24
CA GLN A 149 -5.62 -17.43 14.27
C GLN A 149 -7.05 -17.96 14.13
N LYS A 150 -8.02 -17.05 14.21
CA LYS A 150 -9.45 -17.40 14.08
C LYS A 150 -9.90 -17.53 12.63
N GLU A 151 -9.28 -16.78 11.72
CA GLU A 151 -9.67 -16.69 10.31
C GLU A 151 -8.53 -17.10 9.37
N GLU A 152 -8.90 -17.59 8.21
CA GLU A 152 -7.99 -17.92 7.11
C GLU A 152 -7.53 -16.65 6.43
N ARG A 153 -6.31 -16.65 5.89
CA ARG A 153 -5.75 -15.55 5.11
C ARG A 153 -5.56 -15.97 3.66
N TYR A 154 -5.61 -15.00 2.79
CA TYR A 154 -5.36 -15.18 1.37
C TYR A 154 -4.15 -14.36 0.95
N ARG A 155 -3.33 -14.93 0.06
CA ARG A 155 -2.21 -14.21 -0.60
C ARG A 155 -2.37 -14.27 -2.12
N HIS A 156 -1.78 -13.31 -2.84
CA HIS A 156 -1.69 -13.38 -4.29
C HIS A 156 -0.56 -14.32 -4.74
N LEU A 157 -0.70 -14.90 -5.94
CA LEU A 157 0.28 -15.80 -6.58
C LEU A 157 0.97 -15.13 -7.79
N LEU A 158 1.09 -13.81 -7.79
CA LEU A 158 1.63 -13.03 -8.91
C LEU A 158 3.15 -12.89 -8.89
N GLY A 159 3.79 -13.16 -7.77
CA GLY A 159 5.23 -13.01 -7.55
C GLY A 159 5.94 -14.31 -7.25
N VAL A 160 7.28 -14.26 -7.27
CA VAL A 160 8.14 -15.32 -6.76
C VAL A 160 7.88 -15.48 -5.26
N ASP A 161 7.80 -16.71 -4.78
CA ASP A 161 7.48 -17.05 -3.38
C ASP A 161 8.29 -16.24 -2.37
N GLN A 162 7.62 -15.37 -1.64
CA GLN A 162 8.18 -14.69 -0.46
C GLN A 162 7.98 -15.55 0.80
N GLN A 163 8.25 -16.84 0.73
CA GLN A 163 8.03 -17.75 1.86
C GLN A 163 8.93 -17.49 3.06
N GLU A 164 9.97 -16.65 2.96
CA GLU A 164 10.95 -16.46 4.04
C GLU A 164 10.81 -15.17 4.86
N SER A 165 9.99 -14.20 4.46
CA SER A 165 9.87 -12.92 5.19
C SER A 165 8.79 -12.89 6.28
N ASP A 166 7.86 -13.84 6.29
CA ASP A 166 6.74 -13.86 7.25
C ASP A 166 7.09 -14.41 8.63
N ALA A 167 8.30 -14.92 8.83
CA ALA A 167 8.71 -15.51 10.12
C ALA A 167 9.10 -14.49 11.19
N GLN A 168 9.26 -13.20 10.87
CA GLN A 168 9.82 -12.20 11.80
C GLN A 168 8.92 -11.02 12.18
N HIS A 169 7.71 -10.92 11.66
CA HIS A 169 6.77 -9.87 12.08
C HIS A 169 5.46 -10.45 12.62
N SER A 170 5.56 -11.12 13.77
CA SER A 170 4.39 -11.28 14.64
C SER A 170 4.17 -9.94 15.35
N PRO A 171 3.05 -9.24 15.14
CA PRO A 171 2.65 -8.24 16.12
C PRO A 171 2.34 -9.01 17.40
N THR A 172 3.11 -8.72 18.43
CA THR A 172 2.83 -9.17 19.79
C THR A 172 1.45 -8.68 20.19
N SER A 173 0.44 -9.50 19.93
CA SER A 173 -0.89 -9.34 20.52
C SER A 173 -0.77 -9.74 21.97
N THR A 174 -0.48 -8.77 22.80
CA THR A 174 -0.54 -8.93 24.27
C THR A 174 -1.97 -9.29 24.62
N ARG A 175 -2.12 -10.51 25.12
CA ARG A 175 -3.32 -10.96 25.83
C ARG A 175 -3.66 -9.93 26.89
N SER A 176 -4.88 -9.42 26.81
CA SER A 176 -5.54 -8.79 27.94
C SER A 176 -6.54 -9.80 28.47
N ASP A 177 -6.15 -10.47 29.55
CA ASP A 177 -7.10 -10.97 30.52
C ASP A 177 -6.44 -10.87 31.90
N GLU A 178 -7.18 -10.19 32.73
CA GLU A 178 -7.19 -10.12 34.18
C GLU A 178 -6.46 -8.96 34.89
N LEU A 179 -7.35 -8.10 35.42
CA LEU A 179 -7.32 -7.43 36.71
C LEU A 179 -6.28 -6.33 37.00
N GLY A 180 -6.78 -5.14 37.06
CA GLY A 180 -6.37 -4.22 38.14
C GLY A 180 -5.48 -3.05 37.74
N SER A 181 -6.10 -1.89 37.66
CA SER A 181 -5.54 -0.60 38.12
C SER A 181 -4.45 0.10 37.30
N SER A 182 -4.91 1.16 36.63
CA SER A 182 -4.21 2.46 36.61
C SER A 182 -2.73 2.47 36.25
N ALA A 183 -2.38 2.47 34.95
CA ALA A 183 -1.17 3.13 34.44
C ALA A 183 -1.10 3.12 32.90
N ALA A 184 -1.90 3.96 32.22
CA ALA A 184 -1.67 4.28 30.81
C ALA A 184 -2.36 5.57 30.40
N PRO A 185 -1.80 6.71 30.77
CA PRO A 185 -1.67 7.84 29.84
C PRO A 185 -0.24 8.40 29.74
N ALA A 186 0.70 8.03 30.64
CA ALA A 186 2.02 8.66 30.70
C ALA A 186 2.85 8.59 29.39
N GLY A 187 2.67 7.58 28.55
CA GLY A 187 3.43 7.46 27.31
C GLY A 187 2.92 8.40 26.20
N LEU A 188 1.62 8.61 26.12
CA LEU A 188 1.01 9.47 25.09
C LEU A 188 1.20 10.95 25.45
N GLU A 189 0.99 11.30 26.73
CA GLU A 189 1.21 12.66 27.25
C GLU A 189 2.66 13.09 27.11
N ALA A 190 3.63 12.20 27.42
CA ALA A 190 5.04 12.48 27.22
C ALA A 190 5.41 12.71 25.74
N ARG A 191 4.79 11.97 24.84
CA ARG A 191 4.99 12.18 23.38
C ARG A 191 4.36 13.46 22.88
N VAL A 192 3.17 13.82 23.39
CA VAL A 192 2.50 15.09 23.07
C VAL A 192 3.35 16.25 23.56
N ALA A 193 3.82 16.23 24.82
CA ALA A 193 4.68 17.26 25.36
C ALA A 193 6.02 17.42 24.60
N ALA A 194 6.60 16.32 24.14
CA ALA A 194 7.81 16.36 23.32
C ALA A 194 7.57 17.02 21.95
N LEU A 195 6.45 16.69 21.28
CA LEU A 195 6.06 17.28 20.01
C LEU A 195 5.70 18.75 20.15
N GLU A 196 4.99 19.15 21.20
CA GLU A 196 4.69 20.55 21.50
C GLU A 196 5.97 21.36 21.72
N GLY A 197 6.96 20.79 22.42
CA GLY A 197 8.29 21.39 22.61
C GLY A 197 9.07 21.55 21.30
N GLU A 198 8.95 20.62 20.37
CA GLU A 198 9.60 20.69 19.05
C GLU A 198 8.92 21.75 18.15
N VAL A 199 7.59 21.80 18.15
CA VAL A 199 6.82 22.84 17.46
C VAL A 199 7.15 24.24 18.00
N ALA A 200 7.28 24.40 19.30
CA ALA A 200 7.66 25.69 19.91
C ALA A 200 9.06 26.13 19.45
N ARG A 201 10.04 25.22 19.46
CA ARG A 201 11.41 25.49 18.96
C ARG A 201 11.44 25.87 17.49
N LEU A 202 10.69 25.16 16.65
CA LEU A 202 10.60 25.49 15.23
C LEU A 202 9.95 26.86 14.97
N ARG A 203 8.91 27.22 15.71
CA ARG A 203 8.29 28.53 15.64
C ARG A 203 9.24 29.66 16.05
N GLU A 204 10.03 29.46 17.09
CA GLU A 204 11.03 30.42 17.53
C GLU A 204 12.16 30.59 16.51
N ALA A 205 12.65 29.50 15.93
CA ALA A 205 13.63 29.52 14.86
C ALA A 205 13.12 30.28 13.61
N LEU A 206 11.87 30.01 13.21
CA LEU A 206 11.22 30.75 12.10
C LEU A 206 11.06 32.24 12.40
N SER A 207 10.68 32.59 13.62
CA SER A 207 10.53 34.00 14.03
C SER A 207 11.88 34.73 14.06
N THR A 208 12.97 34.03 14.41
CA THR A 208 14.33 34.57 14.41
C THR A 208 14.83 34.79 12.98
N LEU A 209 14.58 33.86 12.08
CA LEU A 209 14.88 33.98 10.66
C LEU A 209 14.10 35.12 10.00
N ALA A 210 12.81 35.24 10.30
CA ALA A 210 11.96 36.31 9.78
C ALA A 210 12.39 37.71 10.28
N ARG A 211 13.00 37.82 11.48
CA ARG A 211 13.55 39.08 11.99
C ARG A 211 14.92 39.40 11.39
N ALA A 212 15.70 38.38 11.02
CA ALA A 212 17.00 38.55 10.37
C ALA A 212 16.86 39.02 8.91
N ASP A 213 15.75 38.65 8.26
CA ASP A 213 15.44 39.04 6.87
C ASP A 213 14.81 40.44 6.77
N ALA A 214 14.30 40.99 7.88
CA ALA A 214 13.86 42.37 8.02
C ALA A 214 15.05 43.24 8.48
N GLY A 215 16.04 43.46 7.56
CA GLY A 215 17.19 44.31 7.79
C GLY A 215 16.82 45.75 8.13
N PRO A 216 17.74 46.51 8.78
CA PRO A 216 17.47 47.86 9.24
C PRO A 216 17.25 48.81 8.07
N THR A 217 16.14 49.54 8.11
CA THR A 217 15.80 50.66 7.25
C THR A 217 16.73 51.84 7.55
#